data_e6b2233119870a9ecae866458ae45dce
#
_entry.id   e6b2233119870a9ecae866458ae45dce
#
_cell.length_a   1.000
_cell.length_b   1.000
_cell.length_c   1.000
_cell.angle_alpha   90.00
_cell.angle_beta   90.00
_cell.angle_gamma   90.00
#
_symmetry.space_group_name_H-M   'P 1'
#
loop_
_entity.id
_entity.type
_entity.pdbx_description
1 polymer ?
#
loop_
_entity_poly.entity_id
_entity_poly.type
_entity_poly.pdbx_seq_one_letter_code
_entity_poly.pdbx_strand_id
1 'polypeptide(L)'
;MAEDDASSRFRLETALRAWGYQVTSVVNGREAIAALAQADGPSLAVLDWSMPEANGLEVCQAIRSDPESRYVYAILLTSHDRDEDVIAGFDAGADDYVTKPFNTKELRARIRSGARIVQLQRQLVAAHEELREKAMHDALTGLLTRGAFFEISDHELARARRSRTPLSVVMADIDHFKSNNDRFGHPGGDQVLREVARRLQATFRKEDAVGRYGGEEFVALAVGCEEADAYRLAERFRQAVEREPFVIGAEWLDVTTSVGVVTGAAAEGMLELVRAADAALYCAKTSGRNRVVAAKALATP
;
A
#
# COMPACT_ATOMS: atom_id res chain seq x y z
N MET A 1 -8.81 -21.53 21.09
CA MET A 1 -8.34 -22.90 21.35
C MET A 1 -9.31 -23.90 20.76
N ALA A 2 -8.81 -25.05 20.31
CA ALA A 2 -9.61 -26.15 19.78
C ALA A 2 -9.26 -27.45 20.52
N GLU A 3 -10.25 -28.12 21.09
CA GLU A 3 -10.12 -29.37 21.88
C GLU A 3 -11.50 -30.04 21.89
N ASP A 4 -11.61 -31.30 21.49
CA ASP A 4 -12.87 -32.01 21.40
C ASP A 4 -13.34 -32.58 22.74
N ASP A 5 -12.42 -33.03 23.62
CA ASP A 5 -12.75 -33.51 24.95
C ASP A 5 -13.24 -32.35 25.87
N ALA A 6 -14.49 -32.46 26.32
CA ALA A 6 -15.14 -31.41 27.11
C ALA A 6 -14.40 -31.08 28.41
N SER A 7 -13.79 -32.07 29.07
CA SER A 7 -13.10 -31.89 30.34
C SER A 7 -11.76 -31.22 30.15
N SER A 8 -11.01 -31.58 29.12
CA SER A 8 -9.74 -31.00 28.73
C SER A 8 -9.96 -29.55 28.25
N ARG A 9 -10.99 -29.34 27.41
CA ARG A 9 -11.39 -28.00 26.92
C ARG A 9 -11.73 -27.06 28.06
N PHE A 10 -12.54 -27.49 29.05
CA PHE A 10 -12.90 -26.67 30.20
C PHE A 10 -11.68 -26.28 31.05
N ARG A 11 -10.79 -27.24 31.34
CA ARG A 11 -9.56 -26.98 32.11
C ARG A 11 -8.64 -26.01 31.39
N LEU A 12 -8.44 -26.20 30.09
CA LEU A 12 -7.57 -25.37 29.27
C LEU A 12 -8.12 -23.94 29.15
N GLU A 13 -9.43 -23.80 28.87
CA GLU A 13 -10.11 -22.52 28.79
C GLU A 13 -10.03 -21.75 30.12
N THR A 14 -10.29 -22.44 31.24
CA THR A 14 -10.18 -21.84 32.58
C THR A 14 -8.77 -21.34 32.86
N ALA A 15 -7.74 -22.11 32.51
CA ALA A 15 -6.36 -21.72 32.68
C ALA A 15 -6.00 -20.51 31.82
N LEU A 16 -6.38 -20.50 30.55
CA LEU A 16 -6.11 -19.40 29.63
C LEU A 16 -6.79 -18.10 30.09
N ARG A 17 -8.05 -18.17 30.51
CA ARG A 17 -8.77 -17.02 31.07
C ARG A 17 -8.13 -16.51 32.35
N ALA A 18 -7.69 -17.39 33.25
CA ALA A 18 -6.99 -17.04 34.47
C ALA A 18 -5.63 -16.36 34.19
N TRP A 19 -5.01 -16.59 33.05
CA TRP A 19 -3.79 -15.91 32.61
C TRP A 19 -4.06 -14.57 31.91
N GLY A 20 -5.33 -14.16 31.78
CA GLY A 20 -5.73 -12.87 31.22
C GLY A 20 -5.99 -12.88 29.72
N TYR A 21 -6.10 -14.04 29.08
CA TYR A 21 -6.43 -14.13 27.66
C TYR A 21 -7.94 -14.11 27.42
N GLN A 22 -8.35 -13.45 26.35
CA GLN A 22 -9.68 -13.65 25.75
C GLN A 22 -9.64 -14.95 24.95
N VAL A 23 -10.59 -15.84 25.22
CA VAL A 23 -10.57 -17.19 24.66
C VAL A 23 -11.80 -17.45 23.83
N THR A 24 -11.56 -17.75 22.54
CA THR A 24 -12.53 -18.41 21.65
C THR A 24 -12.29 -19.91 21.76
N SER A 25 -13.29 -20.66 22.17
CA SER A 25 -13.22 -22.11 22.40
C SER A 25 -14.10 -22.83 21.39
N VAL A 26 -13.54 -23.79 20.68
CA VAL A 26 -14.20 -24.57 19.63
C VAL A 26 -13.96 -26.07 19.84
N VAL A 27 -14.77 -26.91 19.25
CA VAL A 27 -14.80 -28.35 19.53
C VAL A 27 -14.21 -29.23 18.43
N ASN A 28 -13.89 -28.64 17.26
CA ASN A 28 -13.32 -29.38 16.13
C ASN A 28 -12.43 -28.45 15.29
N GLY A 29 -11.67 -29.05 14.35
CA GLY A 29 -10.74 -28.30 13.51
C GLY A 29 -11.43 -27.41 12.47
N ARG A 30 -12.60 -27.76 11.99
CA ARG A 30 -13.35 -26.93 11.03
C ARG A 30 -13.81 -25.62 11.66
N GLU A 31 -14.34 -25.67 12.88
CA GLU A 31 -14.67 -24.46 13.65
C GLU A 31 -13.43 -23.61 13.94
N ALA A 32 -12.30 -24.30 14.23
CA ALA A 32 -11.03 -23.60 14.44
C ALA A 32 -10.59 -22.81 13.18
N ILE A 33 -10.60 -23.43 12.00
CA ILE A 33 -10.30 -22.78 10.73
C ILE A 33 -11.23 -21.58 10.50
N ALA A 34 -12.53 -21.76 10.68
CA ALA A 34 -13.51 -20.69 10.50
C ALA A 34 -13.29 -19.51 11.46
N ALA A 35 -12.95 -19.77 12.73
CA ALA A 35 -12.67 -18.73 13.72
C ALA A 35 -11.35 -18.00 13.44
N LEU A 36 -10.33 -18.71 12.95
CA LEU A 36 -9.02 -18.15 12.64
C LEU A 36 -9.01 -17.34 11.32
N ALA A 37 -9.90 -17.64 10.39
CA ALA A 37 -10.05 -16.93 9.12
C ALA A 37 -10.75 -15.56 9.26
N GLN A 38 -11.38 -15.26 10.40
CA GLN A 38 -12.03 -13.97 10.63
C GLN A 38 -10.99 -12.85 10.72
N ALA A 39 -11.30 -11.67 10.16
CA ALA A 39 -10.37 -10.53 10.15
C ALA A 39 -9.93 -10.09 11.56
N ASP A 40 -10.84 -10.15 12.53
CA ASP A 40 -10.61 -9.86 13.95
C ASP A 40 -10.42 -11.11 14.82
N GLY A 41 -10.24 -12.28 14.17
CA GLY A 41 -10.08 -13.57 14.83
C GLY A 41 -8.82 -13.66 15.70
N PRO A 42 -8.66 -14.77 16.48
CA PRO A 42 -7.52 -14.99 17.35
C PRO A 42 -6.19 -15.05 16.58
N SER A 43 -5.13 -14.44 17.09
CA SER A 43 -3.78 -14.50 16.51
C SER A 43 -2.87 -15.52 17.19
N LEU A 44 -3.38 -16.24 18.19
CA LEU A 44 -2.71 -17.35 18.84
C LEU A 44 -3.70 -18.51 18.93
N ALA A 45 -3.31 -19.67 18.47
CA ALA A 45 -4.10 -20.89 18.47
C ALA A 45 -3.41 -21.94 19.36
N VAL A 46 -4.20 -22.62 20.20
CA VAL A 46 -3.81 -23.83 20.92
C VAL A 46 -4.73 -24.92 20.40
N LEU A 47 -4.18 -25.89 19.71
CA LEU A 47 -4.91 -26.87 18.90
C LEU A 47 -4.59 -28.29 19.39
N ASP A 48 -5.61 -29.07 19.71
CA ASP A 48 -5.37 -30.49 19.88
C ASP A 48 -5.00 -31.14 18.54
N TRP A 49 -4.09 -32.09 18.59
CA TRP A 49 -3.69 -32.87 17.44
C TRP A 49 -4.85 -33.68 16.87
N SER A 50 -5.57 -34.38 17.75
CA SER A 50 -6.64 -35.31 17.35
C SER A 50 -8.00 -34.68 17.59
N MET A 51 -8.62 -34.16 16.55
CA MET A 51 -9.97 -33.58 16.59
C MET A 51 -10.82 -34.12 15.44
N PRO A 52 -12.16 -34.18 15.60
CA PRO A 52 -13.06 -34.51 14.52
C PRO A 52 -13.12 -33.46 13.44
N GLU A 53 -13.56 -33.82 12.25
CA GLU A 53 -13.77 -33.02 11.03
C GLU A 53 -12.46 -32.46 10.39
N ALA A 54 -11.54 -31.95 11.17
CA ALA A 54 -10.16 -31.61 10.79
C ALA A 54 -9.27 -31.75 12.00
N ASN A 55 -8.12 -32.38 11.84
CA ASN A 55 -7.12 -32.51 12.89
C ASN A 55 -6.26 -31.24 13.05
N GLY A 56 -5.44 -31.18 14.10
CA GLY A 56 -4.60 -30.01 14.37
C GLY A 56 -3.59 -29.69 13.26
N LEU A 57 -3.08 -30.70 12.55
CA LEU A 57 -2.17 -30.51 11.41
C LEU A 57 -2.88 -29.85 10.22
N GLU A 58 -4.10 -30.33 9.90
CA GLU A 58 -4.92 -29.74 8.83
C GLU A 58 -5.29 -28.29 9.14
N VAL A 59 -5.53 -27.94 10.41
CA VAL A 59 -5.72 -26.54 10.82
C VAL A 59 -4.46 -25.73 10.59
N CYS A 60 -3.28 -26.24 10.98
CA CYS A 60 -2.00 -25.57 10.73
C CYS A 60 -1.76 -25.35 9.24
N GLN A 61 -1.98 -26.34 8.39
CA GLN A 61 -1.85 -26.21 6.94
C GLN A 61 -2.81 -25.16 6.38
N ALA A 62 -4.07 -25.15 6.84
CA ALA A 62 -5.07 -24.19 6.39
C ALA A 62 -4.68 -22.74 6.70
N ILE A 63 -4.15 -22.45 7.88
CA ILE A 63 -3.70 -21.08 8.25
C ILE A 63 -2.40 -20.65 7.57
N ARG A 64 -1.67 -21.57 6.90
CA ARG A 64 -0.45 -21.28 6.12
C ARG A 64 -0.67 -21.28 4.61
N SER A 65 -1.86 -21.72 4.15
CA SER A 65 -2.16 -21.84 2.72
C SER A 65 -2.24 -20.51 1.98
N ASP A 66 -2.55 -19.42 2.68
CA ASP A 66 -2.61 -18.08 2.11
C ASP A 66 -1.49 -17.20 2.70
N PRO A 67 -0.45 -16.85 1.91
CA PRO A 67 0.66 -16.03 2.36
C PRO A 67 0.25 -14.59 2.76
N GLU A 68 -0.88 -14.09 2.23
CA GLU A 68 -1.39 -12.75 2.56
C GLU A 68 -2.26 -12.75 3.82
N SER A 69 -2.59 -13.95 4.34
CA SER A 69 -3.39 -14.07 5.54
C SER A 69 -2.63 -13.58 6.78
N ARG A 70 -3.40 -13.13 7.76
CA ARG A 70 -2.87 -12.69 9.05
C ARG A 70 -2.08 -13.81 9.73
N TYR A 71 -0.89 -13.53 10.23
CA TYR A 71 -0.09 -14.49 10.99
C TYR A 71 -0.79 -14.92 12.27
N VAL A 72 -0.91 -16.25 12.44
CA VAL A 72 -1.44 -16.92 13.63
C VAL A 72 -0.34 -17.81 14.20
N TYR A 73 0.02 -17.60 15.47
CA TYR A 73 0.94 -18.48 16.19
C TYR A 73 0.19 -19.72 16.64
N ALA A 74 0.56 -20.89 16.14
CA ALA A 74 -0.10 -22.17 16.38
C ALA A 74 0.73 -23.07 17.30
N ILE A 75 0.14 -23.50 18.43
CA ILE A 75 0.70 -24.47 19.37
C ILE A 75 -0.11 -25.74 19.25
N LEU A 76 0.53 -26.87 18.88
CA LEU A 76 -0.11 -28.17 18.88
C LEU A 76 -0.01 -28.84 20.25
N LEU A 77 -1.13 -29.38 20.74
CA LEU A 77 -1.16 -30.28 21.89
C LEU A 77 -1.21 -31.71 21.38
N THR A 78 -0.25 -32.55 21.74
CA THR A 78 -0.13 -33.90 21.20
C THR A 78 0.12 -34.94 22.27
N SER A 79 -0.45 -36.12 22.10
CA SER A 79 -0.07 -37.32 22.88
C SER A 79 1.05 -38.11 22.21
N HIS A 80 1.52 -37.67 21.05
CA HIS A 80 2.55 -38.28 20.27
C HIS A 80 3.91 -37.65 20.66
N ASP A 81 4.83 -38.48 21.12
CA ASP A 81 6.16 -38.08 21.59
C ASP A 81 7.31 -38.56 20.69
N ARG A 82 6.97 -39.16 19.53
CA ARG A 82 7.95 -39.61 18.56
C ARG A 82 8.48 -38.44 17.75
N ASP A 83 9.77 -38.50 17.45
CA ASP A 83 10.44 -37.45 16.64
C ASP A 83 9.76 -37.23 15.28
N GLU A 84 9.24 -38.29 14.66
CA GLU A 84 8.51 -38.22 13.38
C GLU A 84 7.23 -37.38 13.48
N ASP A 85 6.48 -37.51 14.58
CA ASP A 85 5.23 -36.76 14.80
C ASP A 85 5.53 -35.28 15.05
N VAL A 86 6.59 -35.00 15.80
CA VAL A 86 7.06 -33.61 16.04
C VAL A 86 7.44 -32.92 14.73
N ILE A 87 8.20 -33.62 13.88
CA ILE A 87 8.61 -33.11 12.56
C ILE A 87 7.37 -32.86 11.70
N ALA A 88 6.41 -33.80 11.66
CA ALA A 88 5.17 -33.62 10.92
C ALA A 88 4.35 -32.40 11.39
N GLY A 89 4.37 -32.08 12.68
CA GLY A 89 3.75 -30.89 13.24
C GLY A 89 4.36 -29.59 12.71
N PHE A 90 5.68 -29.49 12.70
CA PHE A 90 6.39 -28.34 12.16
C PHE A 90 6.25 -28.22 10.64
N ASP A 91 6.35 -29.32 9.91
CA ASP A 91 6.17 -29.35 8.45
C ASP A 91 4.74 -28.94 8.05
N ALA A 92 3.73 -29.21 8.89
CA ALA A 92 2.37 -28.71 8.73
C ALA A 92 2.22 -27.21 9.05
N GLY A 93 3.27 -26.54 9.59
CA GLY A 93 3.28 -25.12 9.87
C GLY A 93 2.91 -24.74 11.31
N ALA A 94 2.97 -25.66 12.27
CA ALA A 94 2.91 -25.31 13.68
C ALA A 94 4.18 -24.53 14.10
N ASP A 95 4.01 -23.56 15.01
CA ASP A 95 5.12 -22.77 15.54
C ASP A 95 5.71 -23.41 16.81
N ASP A 96 4.92 -24.21 17.50
CA ASP A 96 5.35 -24.90 18.72
C ASP A 96 4.46 -26.13 18.98
N TYR A 97 4.90 -27.00 19.87
CA TYR A 97 4.13 -28.15 20.32
C TYR A 97 4.29 -28.38 21.82
N VAL A 98 3.31 -29.06 22.42
CA VAL A 98 3.34 -29.45 23.83
C VAL A 98 2.78 -30.87 23.95
N THR A 99 3.55 -31.77 24.58
CA THR A 99 3.12 -33.16 24.77
C THR A 99 2.15 -33.29 25.94
N LYS A 100 1.10 -34.09 25.78
CA LYS A 100 0.14 -34.47 26.83
C LYS A 100 0.67 -35.70 27.60
N PRO A 101 0.59 -35.76 28.93
CA PRO A 101 0.04 -34.74 29.84
C PRO A 101 1.04 -33.57 30.04
N PHE A 102 0.59 -32.35 29.78
CA PHE A 102 1.45 -31.17 29.83
C PHE A 102 1.47 -30.52 31.23
N ASN A 103 2.62 -29.92 31.53
CA ASN A 103 2.75 -29.06 32.68
C ASN A 103 2.16 -27.67 32.36
N THR A 104 1.23 -27.20 33.19
CA THR A 104 0.58 -25.90 33.04
C THR A 104 1.57 -24.72 32.96
N LYS A 105 2.71 -24.84 33.68
CA LYS A 105 3.77 -23.79 33.63
C LYS A 105 4.49 -23.77 32.27
N GLU A 106 4.70 -24.94 31.68
CA GLU A 106 5.31 -25.07 30.37
C GLU A 106 4.38 -24.46 29.30
N LEU A 107 3.11 -24.90 29.26
CA LEU A 107 2.15 -24.36 28.31
C LEU A 107 2.03 -22.83 28.46
N ARG A 108 1.99 -22.31 29.69
CA ARG A 108 1.95 -20.86 29.94
C ARG A 108 3.19 -20.14 29.39
N ALA A 109 4.38 -20.74 29.53
CA ALA A 109 5.62 -20.16 29.00
C ALA A 109 5.61 -20.08 27.48
N ARG A 110 5.15 -21.15 26.79
CA ARG A 110 5.05 -21.19 25.33
C ARG A 110 4.01 -20.22 24.80
N ILE A 111 2.85 -20.13 25.41
CA ILE A 111 1.82 -19.14 25.08
C ILE A 111 2.34 -17.71 25.22
N ARG A 112 3.09 -17.42 26.29
CA ARG A 112 3.72 -16.09 26.46
C ARG A 112 4.75 -15.79 25.36
N SER A 113 5.53 -16.79 24.97
CA SER A 113 6.48 -16.66 23.86
C SER A 113 5.75 -16.41 22.55
N GLY A 114 4.70 -17.18 22.25
CA GLY A 114 3.86 -16.99 21.07
C GLY A 114 3.18 -15.62 21.05
N ALA A 115 2.60 -15.17 22.17
CA ALA A 115 2.01 -13.85 22.29
C ALA A 115 3.02 -12.73 22.01
N ARG A 116 4.27 -12.88 22.47
CA ARG A 116 5.36 -11.94 22.16
C ARG A 116 5.72 -11.93 20.67
N ILE A 117 5.79 -13.09 20.04
CA ILE A 117 6.07 -13.22 18.61
C ILE A 117 4.96 -12.54 17.78
N VAL A 118 3.69 -12.79 18.10
CA VAL A 118 2.55 -12.12 17.48
C VAL A 118 2.62 -10.59 17.63
N GLN A 119 2.99 -10.11 18.82
CA GLN A 119 3.14 -8.68 19.08
C GLN A 119 4.27 -8.07 18.22
N LEU A 120 5.44 -8.73 18.16
CA LEU A 120 6.57 -8.26 17.36
C LEU A 120 6.23 -8.26 15.86
N GLN A 121 5.53 -9.30 15.38
CA GLN A 121 5.09 -9.37 14.00
C GLN A 121 4.12 -8.23 13.64
N ARG A 122 3.16 -7.91 14.52
CA ARG A 122 2.27 -6.76 14.33
C ARG A 122 3.02 -5.43 14.31
N GLN A 123 4.00 -5.26 15.19
CA GLN A 123 4.82 -4.04 15.21
C GLN A 123 5.64 -3.91 13.93
N LEU A 124 6.19 -5.01 13.42
CA LEU A 124 6.95 -5.01 12.17
C LEU A 124 6.07 -4.62 10.98
N VAL A 125 4.86 -5.21 10.87
CA VAL A 125 3.91 -4.88 9.79
C VAL A 125 3.49 -3.41 9.88
N ALA A 126 3.16 -2.92 11.08
CA ALA A 126 2.78 -1.51 11.28
C ALA A 126 3.93 -0.53 10.94
N ALA A 127 5.16 -0.85 11.36
CA ALA A 127 6.33 -0.04 11.03
C ALA A 127 6.64 -0.04 9.53
N HIS A 128 6.47 -1.18 8.87
CA HIS A 128 6.63 -1.30 7.42
C HIS A 128 5.60 -0.45 6.66
N GLU A 129 4.33 -0.50 7.08
CA GLU A 129 3.28 0.30 6.46
C GLU A 129 3.49 1.81 6.68
N GLU A 130 3.91 2.22 7.89
CA GLU A 130 4.28 3.62 8.15
C GLU A 130 5.44 4.10 7.28
N LEU A 131 6.46 3.25 7.10
CA LEU A 131 7.58 3.56 6.20
C LEU A 131 7.14 3.63 4.74
N ARG A 132 6.25 2.72 4.31
CA ARG A 132 5.67 2.73 2.98
C ARG A 132 4.86 4.00 2.73
N GLU A 133 3.98 4.40 3.64
CA GLU A 133 3.23 5.65 3.54
C GLU A 133 4.15 6.87 3.43
N LYS A 134 5.20 6.94 4.27
CA LYS A 134 6.20 8.01 4.19
C LYS A 134 6.97 8.01 2.86
N ALA A 135 7.23 6.84 2.27
CA ALA A 135 7.88 6.72 0.97
C ALA A 135 6.95 7.04 -0.21
N MET A 136 5.63 6.95 -0.02
CA MET A 136 4.66 7.24 -1.07
C MET A 136 4.49 8.74 -1.34
N HIS A 137 4.74 9.60 -0.38
CA HIS A 137 4.55 11.05 -0.53
C HIS A 137 5.85 11.83 -0.46
N ASP A 138 6.00 12.82 -1.35
CA ASP A 138 7.11 13.78 -1.31
C ASP A 138 6.99 14.67 -0.07
N ALA A 139 8.02 14.68 0.76
CA ALA A 139 8.00 15.36 2.05
C ALA A 139 7.83 16.91 1.94
N LEU A 140 8.17 17.51 0.80
CA LEU A 140 8.05 18.94 0.58
C LEU A 140 6.66 19.34 0.12
N THR A 141 6.10 18.60 -0.82
CA THR A 141 4.87 18.96 -1.55
C THR A 141 3.64 18.19 -1.08
N GLY A 142 3.81 17.05 -0.40
CA GLY A 142 2.73 16.15 -0.01
C GLY A 142 2.12 15.35 -1.17
N LEU A 143 2.56 15.56 -2.41
CA LEU A 143 2.14 14.79 -3.58
C LEU A 143 2.78 13.41 -3.58
N LEU A 144 2.31 12.51 -4.44
CA LEU A 144 2.96 11.22 -4.64
C LEU A 144 4.42 11.39 -5.07
N THR A 145 5.30 10.55 -4.54
CA THR A 145 6.64 10.42 -5.12
C THR A 145 6.55 9.79 -6.51
N ARG A 146 7.60 9.92 -7.31
CA ARG A 146 7.69 9.28 -8.62
C ARG A 146 7.41 7.77 -8.57
N GLY A 147 7.98 7.06 -7.57
CA GLY A 147 7.77 5.63 -7.39
C GLY A 147 6.31 5.28 -7.11
N ALA A 148 5.70 6.00 -6.15
CA ALA A 148 4.30 5.82 -5.80
C ALA A 148 3.34 6.15 -6.96
N PHE A 149 3.66 7.19 -7.74
CA PHE A 149 2.90 7.52 -8.93
C PHE A 149 2.87 6.36 -9.93
N PHE A 150 4.01 5.74 -10.24
CA PHE A 150 4.05 4.59 -11.15
C PHE A 150 3.30 3.39 -10.59
N GLU A 151 3.48 3.05 -9.32
CA GLU A 151 2.77 1.95 -8.66
C GLU A 151 1.24 2.10 -8.80
N ILE A 152 0.70 3.27 -8.43
CA ILE A 152 -0.74 3.56 -8.53
C ILE A 152 -1.19 3.57 -10.00
N SER A 153 -0.41 4.21 -10.88
CA SER A 153 -0.74 4.37 -12.29
C SER A 153 -0.77 3.05 -13.05
N ASP A 154 0.10 2.10 -12.72
CA ASP A 154 0.08 0.75 -13.33
C ASP A 154 -1.18 -0.03 -12.95
N HIS A 155 -1.67 0.11 -11.72
CA HIS A 155 -2.95 -0.45 -11.30
C HIS A 155 -4.14 0.17 -12.05
N GLU A 156 -4.16 1.49 -12.19
CA GLU A 156 -5.22 2.19 -12.93
C GLU A 156 -5.17 1.88 -14.44
N LEU A 157 -3.98 1.74 -15.01
CA LEU A 157 -3.80 1.30 -16.40
C LEU A 157 -4.37 -0.11 -16.63
N ALA A 158 -4.08 -1.04 -15.72
CA ALA A 158 -4.63 -2.40 -15.80
C ALA A 158 -6.17 -2.40 -15.67
N ARG A 159 -6.74 -1.52 -14.87
CA ARG A 159 -8.18 -1.32 -14.72
C ARG A 159 -8.80 -0.72 -15.99
N ALA A 160 -8.20 0.34 -16.52
CA ALA A 160 -8.64 1.03 -17.73
C ALA A 160 -8.59 0.11 -18.97
N ARG A 161 -7.60 -0.80 -19.04
CA ARG A 161 -7.56 -1.86 -20.06
C ARG A 161 -8.81 -2.74 -20.06
N ARG A 162 -9.25 -3.16 -18.89
CA ARG A 162 -10.44 -4.02 -18.73
C ARG A 162 -11.73 -3.29 -19.09
N SER A 163 -11.84 -2.01 -18.69
CA SER A 163 -13.04 -1.18 -18.92
C SER A 163 -13.02 -0.43 -20.26
N ARG A 164 -11.90 -0.48 -21.00
CA ARG A 164 -11.69 0.30 -22.25
C ARG A 164 -11.87 1.81 -22.04
N THR A 165 -11.46 2.30 -20.90
CA THR A 165 -11.52 3.74 -20.55
C THR A 165 -10.25 4.44 -21.01
N PRO A 166 -10.31 5.66 -21.58
CA PRO A 166 -9.12 6.41 -21.95
C PRO A 166 -8.36 6.85 -20.68
N LEU A 167 -7.05 7.02 -20.84
CA LEU A 167 -6.14 7.56 -19.81
C LEU A 167 -5.39 8.74 -20.39
N SER A 168 -5.23 9.77 -19.57
CA SER A 168 -4.41 10.92 -19.97
C SER A 168 -3.32 11.17 -18.93
N VAL A 169 -2.10 11.36 -19.41
CA VAL A 169 -0.94 11.72 -18.60
C VAL A 169 -0.56 13.17 -18.90
N VAL A 170 -0.33 13.91 -17.83
CA VAL A 170 0.12 15.31 -17.86
C VAL A 170 1.48 15.38 -17.22
N MET A 171 2.47 15.94 -17.92
CA MET A 171 3.78 16.32 -17.39
C MET A 171 3.90 17.83 -17.36
N ALA A 172 4.35 18.39 -16.26
CA ALA A 172 4.49 19.82 -16.07
C ALA A 172 5.83 20.16 -15.43
N ASP A 173 6.36 21.35 -15.76
CA ASP A 173 7.60 21.85 -15.22
C ASP A 173 7.49 23.35 -14.99
N ILE A 174 8.03 23.82 -13.87
CA ILE A 174 8.02 25.25 -13.50
C ILE A 174 9.02 26.00 -14.37
N ASP A 175 8.53 26.95 -15.15
CA ASP A 175 9.38 27.75 -16.02
C ASP A 175 10.35 28.57 -15.20
N HIS A 176 11.62 28.56 -15.61
CA HIS A 176 12.70 29.36 -15.00
C HIS A 176 12.90 29.12 -13.49
N PHE A 177 12.59 27.95 -12.97
CA PHE A 177 12.67 27.63 -11.53
C PHE A 177 14.07 27.86 -10.95
N LYS A 178 15.14 27.59 -11.72
CA LYS A 178 16.50 27.85 -11.30
C LYS A 178 16.69 29.35 -11.00
N SER A 179 16.15 30.26 -11.84
CA SER A 179 16.24 31.70 -11.62
C SER A 179 15.50 32.13 -10.33
N ASN A 180 14.41 31.46 -10.00
CA ASN A 180 13.68 31.68 -8.75
C ASN A 180 14.54 31.29 -7.54
N ASN A 181 15.22 30.13 -7.62
CA ASN A 181 16.15 29.67 -6.58
C ASN A 181 17.35 30.61 -6.43
N ASP A 182 17.91 31.12 -7.55
CA ASP A 182 19.05 32.05 -7.55
C ASP A 182 18.67 33.40 -6.89
N ARG A 183 17.40 33.82 -7.02
CA ARG A 183 16.90 35.09 -6.45
C ARG A 183 16.48 34.97 -4.98
N PHE A 184 15.74 33.91 -4.62
CA PHE A 184 15.08 33.79 -3.31
C PHE A 184 15.71 32.70 -2.43
N GLY A 185 16.75 32.03 -2.92
CA GLY A 185 17.37 30.87 -2.26
C GLY A 185 16.45 29.62 -2.30
N HIS A 186 16.99 28.50 -1.85
CA HIS A 186 16.23 27.24 -1.77
C HIS A 186 14.93 27.35 -0.95
N PRO A 187 14.88 28.08 0.20
CA PRO A 187 13.61 28.22 0.93
C PRO A 187 12.50 28.92 0.14
N GLY A 188 12.87 29.89 -0.75
CA GLY A 188 11.90 30.52 -1.65
C GLY A 188 11.43 29.56 -2.74
N GLY A 189 12.34 28.81 -3.35
CA GLY A 189 11.99 27.75 -4.30
C GLY A 189 11.08 26.67 -3.68
N ASP A 190 11.31 26.29 -2.44
CA ASP A 190 10.45 25.37 -1.71
C ASP A 190 9.02 25.90 -1.54
N GLN A 191 8.84 27.21 -1.33
CA GLN A 191 7.51 27.82 -1.26
C GLN A 191 6.82 27.77 -2.62
N VAL A 192 7.54 28.04 -3.71
CA VAL A 192 7.03 27.90 -5.08
C VAL A 192 6.58 26.48 -5.35
N LEU A 193 7.39 25.48 -5.02
CA LEU A 193 7.06 24.05 -5.21
C LEU A 193 5.80 23.65 -4.45
N ARG A 194 5.66 24.06 -3.18
CA ARG A 194 4.46 23.78 -2.38
C ARG A 194 3.20 24.38 -2.98
N GLU A 195 3.29 25.62 -3.43
CA GLU A 195 2.13 26.32 -3.99
C GLU A 195 1.74 25.76 -5.36
N VAL A 196 2.70 25.42 -6.23
CA VAL A 196 2.42 24.73 -7.51
C VAL A 196 1.77 23.38 -7.25
N ALA A 197 2.28 22.61 -6.29
CA ALA A 197 1.70 21.32 -5.90
C ALA A 197 0.24 21.47 -5.41
N ARG A 198 -0.03 22.48 -4.58
CA ARG A 198 -1.38 22.81 -4.09
C ARG A 198 -2.34 23.14 -5.24
N ARG A 199 -1.89 23.96 -6.22
CA ARG A 199 -2.70 24.33 -7.40
C ARG A 199 -2.94 23.14 -8.31
N LEU A 200 -1.93 22.29 -8.49
CA LEU A 200 -2.06 21.05 -9.25
C LEU A 200 -3.10 20.12 -8.61
N GLN A 201 -2.98 19.88 -7.32
CA GLN A 201 -3.91 19.01 -6.58
C GLN A 201 -5.36 19.58 -6.59
N ALA A 202 -5.53 20.89 -6.50
CA ALA A 202 -6.84 21.53 -6.59
C ALA A 202 -7.46 21.48 -8.01
N THR A 203 -6.63 21.27 -9.03
CA THR A 203 -7.08 21.18 -10.43
C THR A 203 -7.56 19.78 -10.78
N PHE A 204 -6.95 18.75 -10.24
CA PHE A 204 -7.27 17.35 -10.50
C PHE A 204 -8.30 16.84 -9.48
N ARG A 205 -8.97 15.72 -9.83
CA ARG A 205 -9.94 15.08 -8.95
C ARG A 205 -9.23 14.28 -7.87
N LYS A 206 -9.95 13.91 -6.81
CA LYS A 206 -9.41 13.12 -5.71
C LYS A 206 -8.97 11.70 -6.15
N GLU A 207 -9.65 11.17 -7.15
CA GLU A 207 -9.35 9.86 -7.75
C GLU A 207 -8.21 9.88 -8.77
N ASP A 208 -7.77 11.07 -9.22
CA ASP A 208 -6.63 11.22 -10.13
C ASP A 208 -5.32 11.09 -9.35
N ALA A 209 -4.32 10.42 -9.93
CA ALA A 209 -3.01 10.33 -9.31
C ALA A 209 -2.18 11.58 -9.66
N VAL A 210 -1.67 12.27 -8.64
CA VAL A 210 -0.88 13.49 -8.79
C VAL A 210 0.44 13.34 -8.03
N GLY A 211 1.57 13.52 -8.71
CA GLY A 211 2.89 13.28 -8.15
C GLY A 211 3.93 14.35 -8.49
N ARG A 212 4.99 14.41 -7.68
CA ARG A 212 6.22 15.12 -8.00
C ARG A 212 7.17 14.15 -8.69
N TYR A 213 7.46 14.42 -9.97
CA TYR A 213 8.28 13.53 -10.78
C TYR A 213 9.77 13.65 -10.46
N GLY A 214 10.24 14.87 -10.17
CA GLY A 214 11.60 15.17 -9.73
C GLY A 214 11.89 16.68 -9.78
N GLY A 215 12.74 17.20 -8.93
CA GLY A 215 13.11 18.63 -8.95
C GLY A 215 11.89 19.56 -8.97
N GLU A 216 11.71 20.23 -10.11
CA GLU A 216 10.60 21.15 -10.41
C GLU A 216 9.53 20.53 -11.32
N GLU A 217 9.59 19.21 -11.56
CA GLU A 217 8.69 18.49 -12.46
C GLU A 217 7.56 17.79 -11.71
N PHE A 218 6.37 17.88 -12.28
CA PHE A 218 5.16 17.29 -11.75
C PHE A 218 4.50 16.39 -12.79
N VAL A 219 3.80 15.37 -12.33
CA VAL A 219 3.09 14.43 -13.17
C VAL A 219 1.67 14.20 -12.64
N ALA A 220 0.72 14.00 -13.53
CA ALA A 220 -0.63 13.61 -13.16
C ALA A 220 -1.21 12.60 -14.14
N LEU A 221 -2.06 11.69 -13.63
CA LEU A 221 -2.83 10.72 -14.39
C LEU A 221 -4.31 11.00 -14.17
N ALA A 222 -5.04 11.27 -15.25
CA ALA A 222 -6.50 11.42 -15.24
C ALA A 222 -7.16 10.21 -15.93
N VAL A 223 -7.95 9.46 -15.17
CA VAL A 223 -8.67 8.27 -15.64
C VAL A 223 -10.02 8.68 -16.25
N GLY A 224 -10.40 8.07 -17.39
CA GLY A 224 -11.65 8.41 -18.07
C GLY A 224 -11.64 9.79 -18.71
N CYS A 225 -10.46 10.33 -19.00
CA CYS A 225 -10.29 11.66 -19.57
C CYS A 225 -9.87 11.54 -21.04
N GLU A 226 -10.70 12.05 -21.95
CA GLU A 226 -10.41 12.09 -23.38
C GLU A 226 -9.47 13.25 -23.73
N GLU A 227 -8.87 13.25 -24.91
CA GLU A 227 -7.83 14.19 -25.35
C GLU A 227 -8.26 15.66 -25.16
N ALA A 228 -9.49 16.01 -25.58
CA ALA A 228 -9.97 17.39 -25.47
C ALA A 228 -10.16 17.82 -24.00
N ASP A 229 -10.60 16.89 -23.13
CA ASP A 229 -10.77 17.15 -21.70
C ASP A 229 -9.44 17.21 -20.97
N ALA A 230 -8.51 16.35 -21.34
CA ALA A 230 -7.15 16.34 -20.81
C ALA A 230 -6.41 17.64 -21.15
N TYR A 231 -6.55 18.11 -22.38
CA TYR A 231 -6.01 19.42 -22.78
C TYR A 231 -6.62 20.57 -21.95
N ARG A 232 -7.95 20.58 -21.80
CA ARG A 232 -8.63 21.58 -20.96
C ARG A 232 -8.19 21.52 -19.49
N LEU A 233 -7.99 20.32 -18.97
CA LEU A 233 -7.50 20.11 -17.61
C LEU A 233 -6.08 20.64 -17.44
N ALA A 234 -5.18 20.33 -18.35
CA ALA A 234 -3.83 20.83 -18.39
C ALA A 234 -3.76 22.37 -18.51
N GLU A 235 -4.60 22.95 -19.39
CA GLU A 235 -4.68 24.42 -19.55
C GLU A 235 -5.28 25.10 -18.31
N ARG A 236 -6.24 24.48 -17.64
CA ARG A 236 -6.76 24.97 -16.36
C ARG A 236 -5.67 25.02 -15.28
N PHE A 237 -4.83 23.98 -15.22
CA PHE A 237 -3.70 23.95 -14.30
C PHE A 237 -2.69 25.05 -14.65
N ARG A 238 -2.28 25.15 -15.93
CA ARG A 238 -1.35 26.20 -16.38
C ARG A 238 -1.84 27.59 -16.00
N GLN A 239 -3.13 27.88 -16.28
CA GLN A 239 -3.76 29.15 -15.92
C GLN A 239 -3.84 29.36 -14.41
N ALA A 240 -4.09 28.32 -13.61
CA ALA A 240 -4.10 28.43 -12.16
C ALA A 240 -2.72 28.81 -11.60
N VAL A 241 -1.64 28.37 -12.26
CA VAL A 241 -0.28 28.79 -11.90
C VAL A 241 -0.02 30.24 -12.30
N GLU A 242 -0.39 30.65 -13.50
CA GLU A 242 -0.12 31.97 -14.06
C GLU A 242 -0.93 33.10 -13.41
N ARG A 243 -2.23 32.88 -13.10
CA ARG A 243 -3.18 33.95 -12.74
C ARG A 243 -2.90 34.62 -11.39
N GLU A 244 -2.43 33.85 -10.43
CA GLU A 244 -2.23 34.34 -9.06
C GLU A 244 -0.74 34.39 -8.75
N PRO A 245 -0.16 35.57 -8.48
CA PRO A 245 1.22 35.68 -8.07
C PRO A 245 1.54 34.86 -6.82
N PHE A 246 2.74 34.38 -6.74
CA PHE A 246 3.24 33.63 -5.59
C PHE A 246 3.78 34.63 -4.55
N VAL A 247 3.49 34.37 -3.28
CA VAL A 247 3.98 35.19 -2.16
C VAL A 247 5.19 34.53 -1.55
N ILE A 248 6.36 35.15 -1.68
CA ILE A 248 7.62 34.64 -1.13
C ILE A 248 8.12 35.69 -0.09
N GLY A 249 7.89 35.40 1.18
CA GLY A 249 8.13 36.40 2.23
C GLY A 249 7.22 37.61 2.06
N ALA A 250 7.80 38.77 1.76
CA ALA A 250 7.07 40.03 1.50
C ALA A 250 6.99 40.40 0.00
N GLU A 251 7.55 39.58 -0.89
CA GLU A 251 7.60 39.83 -2.32
C GLU A 251 6.59 38.99 -3.10
N TRP A 252 6.13 39.52 -4.23
CA TRP A 252 5.29 38.84 -5.19
C TRP A 252 6.13 38.37 -6.37
N LEU A 253 5.86 37.14 -6.81
CA LEU A 253 6.58 36.48 -7.89
C LEU A 253 5.58 35.93 -8.90
N ASP A 254 5.73 36.31 -10.17
CA ASP A 254 5.01 35.68 -11.27
C ASP A 254 5.72 34.36 -11.65
N VAL A 255 4.96 33.29 -11.63
CA VAL A 255 5.45 31.95 -11.99
C VAL A 255 4.58 31.43 -13.11
N THR A 256 5.20 30.80 -14.09
CA THR A 256 4.51 30.08 -15.18
C THR A 256 4.94 28.63 -15.21
N THR A 257 4.19 27.81 -15.89
CA THR A 257 4.48 26.39 -16.10
C THR A 257 4.28 25.99 -17.55
N SER A 258 5.18 25.20 -18.06
CA SER A 258 5.03 24.49 -19.34
C SER A 258 4.42 23.12 -19.07
N VAL A 259 3.53 22.67 -19.95
CA VAL A 259 2.77 21.42 -19.75
C VAL A 259 2.75 20.59 -21.03
N GLY A 260 3.06 19.32 -20.92
CA GLY A 260 2.86 18.31 -21.95
C GLY A 260 1.72 17.40 -21.55
N VAL A 261 0.84 17.06 -22.47
CA VAL A 261 -0.29 16.15 -22.23
C VAL A 261 -0.36 15.10 -23.33
N VAL A 262 -0.67 13.87 -22.94
CA VAL A 262 -0.95 12.77 -23.88
C VAL A 262 -2.17 12.03 -23.42
N THR A 263 -3.01 11.63 -24.36
CA THR A 263 -4.09 10.68 -24.13
C THR A 263 -3.77 9.43 -24.92
N GLY A 264 -3.72 8.30 -24.25
CA GLY A 264 -3.40 7.00 -24.86
C GLY A 264 -4.50 5.98 -24.65
N ALA A 265 -4.52 4.99 -25.55
CA ALA A 265 -5.26 3.78 -25.32
C ALA A 265 -4.51 2.94 -24.26
N ALA A 266 -5.25 2.20 -23.45
CA ALA A 266 -4.66 1.34 -22.42
C ALA A 266 -3.75 0.20 -22.95
N ALA A 267 -3.49 0.13 -24.26
CA ALA A 267 -2.55 -0.82 -24.87
C ALA A 267 -1.08 -0.45 -24.60
N GLU A 268 -0.80 0.84 -24.41
CA GLU A 268 0.54 1.38 -24.13
C GLU A 268 0.90 1.20 -22.65
N GLY A 269 2.19 1.06 -22.34
CA GLY A 269 2.66 1.03 -20.95
C GLY A 269 2.65 2.43 -20.32
N MET A 270 2.57 2.51 -18.98
CA MET A 270 2.58 3.81 -18.31
C MET A 270 3.86 4.61 -18.61
N LEU A 271 4.99 3.92 -18.71
CA LEU A 271 6.26 4.56 -19.01
C LEU A 271 6.27 5.21 -20.42
N GLU A 272 5.64 4.58 -21.41
CA GLU A 272 5.52 5.14 -22.76
C GLU A 272 4.64 6.38 -22.76
N LEU A 273 3.53 6.38 -22.05
CA LEU A 273 2.67 7.56 -21.90
C LEU A 273 3.40 8.72 -21.22
N VAL A 274 4.12 8.45 -20.16
CA VAL A 274 4.95 9.47 -19.48
C VAL A 274 6.01 10.03 -20.42
N ARG A 275 6.71 9.19 -21.20
CA ARG A 275 7.68 9.65 -22.20
C ARG A 275 7.06 10.51 -23.30
N ALA A 276 5.87 10.17 -23.75
CA ALA A 276 5.16 10.96 -24.76
C ALA A 276 4.74 12.34 -24.20
N ALA A 277 4.25 12.38 -22.95
CA ALA A 277 3.93 13.61 -22.26
C ALA A 277 5.18 14.48 -22.02
N ASP A 278 6.32 13.88 -21.66
CA ASP A 278 7.61 14.57 -21.50
C ASP A 278 8.12 15.16 -22.81
N ALA A 279 8.03 14.43 -23.92
CA ALA A 279 8.35 14.97 -25.24
C ALA A 279 7.47 16.18 -25.62
N ALA A 280 6.19 16.15 -25.29
CA ALA A 280 5.30 17.28 -25.48
C ALA A 280 5.66 18.47 -24.55
N LEU A 281 6.03 18.21 -23.30
CA LEU A 281 6.55 19.20 -22.38
C LEU A 281 7.82 19.88 -22.92
N TYR A 282 8.74 19.10 -23.47
CA TYR A 282 9.93 19.65 -24.12
C TYR A 282 9.55 20.58 -25.28
N CYS A 283 8.58 20.20 -26.12
CA CYS A 283 8.05 21.07 -27.15
C CYS A 283 7.44 22.37 -26.58
N ALA A 284 6.71 22.30 -25.46
CA ALA A 284 6.17 23.48 -24.80
C ALA A 284 7.28 24.43 -24.35
N LYS A 285 8.32 23.90 -23.72
CA LYS A 285 9.49 24.69 -23.26
C LYS A 285 10.24 25.36 -24.42
N THR A 286 10.47 24.66 -25.52
CA THR A 286 11.22 25.18 -26.69
C THR A 286 10.40 26.13 -27.53
N SER A 287 9.07 26.04 -27.53
CA SER A 287 8.17 26.92 -28.27
C SER A 287 7.83 28.23 -27.55
N GLY A 288 8.50 28.56 -26.44
CA GLY A 288 8.35 29.85 -25.75
C GLY A 288 7.69 29.72 -24.38
N ARG A 289 7.61 28.51 -23.81
CA ARG A 289 7.11 28.26 -22.43
C ARG A 289 5.66 28.70 -22.17
N ASN A 290 5.21 28.60 -20.91
CA ASN A 290 3.89 29.02 -20.46
C ASN A 290 2.76 28.55 -21.36
N ARG A 291 2.75 27.29 -21.74
CA ARG A 291 1.77 26.69 -22.66
C ARG A 291 1.56 25.20 -22.43
N VAL A 292 0.45 24.72 -22.96
CA VAL A 292 0.16 23.29 -23.07
C VAL A 292 0.47 22.83 -24.50
N VAL A 293 1.14 21.71 -24.61
CA VAL A 293 1.32 20.98 -25.87
C VAL A 293 0.76 19.57 -25.72
N ALA A 294 -0.12 19.16 -26.64
CA ALA A 294 -0.60 17.80 -26.70
C ALA A 294 0.29 16.95 -27.62
N ALA A 295 0.74 15.79 -27.11
CA ALA A 295 1.33 14.77 -27.97
C ALA A 295 0.21 14.04 -28.72
N LYS A 296 0.40 13.76 -30.01
CA LYS A 296 -0.47 12.80 -30.71
C LYS A 296 -0.24 11.43 -30.08
N ALA A 297 -1.32 10.72 -29.74
CA ALA A 297 -1.24 9.33 -29.35
C ALA A 297 -0.35 8.59 -30.37
N LEU A 298 0.63 7.81 -29.88
CA LEU A 298 1.42 6.95 -30.74
C LEU A 298 0.43 5.99 -31.41
N ALA A 299 0.19 6.20 -32.70
CA ALA A 299 -0.65 5.28 -33.49
C ALA A 299 0.03 3.91 -33.42
N THR A 300 -0.62 2.96 -32.77
CA THR A 300 -0.18 1.55 -32.83
C THR A 300 -0.18 1.10 -34.29
N PRO A 301 0.94 0.55 -34.82
CA PRO A 301 1.02 0.04 -36.17
C PRO A 301 0.06 -1.13 -36.40
#